data_3fbc7d987c0daceb743ce7c346253a4a
#
_entry.id   3fbc7d987c0daceb743ce7c346253a4a
#
_cell.length_a   1.000
_cell.length_b   1.000
_cell.length_c   1.000
_cell.angle_alpha   90.00
_cell.angle_beta   90.00
_cell.angle_gamma   90.00
#
_symmetry.space_group_name_H-M   'P 1'
#
loop_
_entity.id
_entity.type
_entity.pdbx_description
1 polymer ?
#
loop_
_entity_poly.entity_id
_entity_poly.type
_entity_poly.pdbx_seq_one_letter_code
_entity_poly.pdbx_strand_id
1 'polypeptide(L)'
;MKLNKILKYTAVSALTLATGVMTVGCTDNFEELNTDPYELNPDALPFSAQFQEPMSYVYAPQQNLFQYCFSLNIDLFSGYFMTPHNFNGSGNVDYALNRGFCGGMYENVYLHIFNNTRRLITSCEEQGFTDYAGMMRVIQAYAIQMLTD
;
A
#
# COMPACT_ATOMS: atom_id res chain seq x y z
N MET A 1 -39.78 51.22 10.19
CA MET A 1 -39.83 49.85 9.62
C MET A 1 -38.67 49.47 8.68
N LYS A 2 -37.98 50.42 8.04
CA LYS A 2 -36.83 50.15 7.15
C LYS A 2 -35.49 49.90 7.86
N LEU A 3 -35.24 50.52 9.01
CA LEU A 3 -33.97 50.42 9.75
C LEU A 3 -33.70 49.01 10.30
N ASN A 4 -34.73 48.34 10.79
CA ASN A 4 -34.61 46.98 11.32
C ASN A 4 -34.31 45.89 10.24
N LYS A 5 -34.66 46.18 8.97
CA LYS A 5 -34.30 45.29 7.87
C LYS A 5 -32.83 45.44 7.49
N ILE A 6 -32.33 46.65 7.46
CA ILE A 6 -30.91 46.91 7.16
C ILE A 6 -30.02 46.29 8.23
N LEU A 7 -30.36 46.43 9.52
CA LEU A 7 -29.62 45.86 10.63
C LEU A 7 -29.59 44.33 10.59
N LYS A 8 -30.67 43.70 10.14
CA LYS A 8 -30.71 42.21 9.97
C LYS A 8 -29.82 41.74 8.82
N TYR A 9 -29.80 42.47 7.71
CA TYR A 9 -28.94 42.06 6.57
C TYR A 9 -27.46 42.29 6.85
N THR A 10 -27.10 43.35 7.58
CA THR A 10 -25.72 43.59 7.99
C THR A 10 -25.25 42.57 9.04
N ALA A 11 -26.10 42.15 9.94
CA ALA A 11 -25.76 41.07 10.92
C ALA A 11 -25.59 39.72 10.23
N VAL A 12 -26.43 39.38 9.26
CA VAL A 12 -26.32 38.09 8.51
C VAL A 12 -25.06 38.11 7.62
N SER A 13 -24.74 39.21 6.96
CA SER A 13 -23.53 39.30 6.13
C SER A 13 -22.24 39.28 6.95
N ALA A 14 -22.23 39.85 8.15
CA ALA A 14 -21.10 39.78 9.06
C ALA A 14 -20.90 38.34 9.61
N LEU A 15 -21.98 37.58 9.85
CA LEU A 15 -21.92 36.21 10.33
C LEU A 15 -21.42 35.25 9.24
N THR A 16 -21.84 35.46 7.98
CA THR A 16 -21.34 34.66 6.83
C THR A 16 -19.88 34.92 6.49
N LEU A 17 -19.40 36.15 6.66
CA LEU A 17 -17.97 36.46 6.54
C LEU A 17 -17.13 35.84 7.65
N ALA A 18 -17.62 35.84 8.89
CA ALA A 18 -16.91 35.25 10.02
C ALA A 18 -16.79 33.73 9.93
N THR A 19 -17.79 33.00 9.39
CA THR A 19 -17.73 31.57 9.16
C THR A 19 -16.81 31.17 8.01
N GLY A 20 -16.63 32.00 7.01
CA GLY A 20 -15.71 31.75 5.88
C GLY A 20 -14.23 31.81 6.26
N VAL A 21 -13.86 32.56 7.29
CA VAL A 21 -12.46 32.72 7.72
C VAL A 21 -12.00 31.57 8.66
N MET A 22 -12.93 30.86 9.30
CA MET A 22 -12.58 29.78 10.22
C MET A 22 -12.24 28.43 9.54
N THR A 23 -12.46 28.30 8.24
CA THR A 23 -12.20 27.05 7.52
C THR A 23 -10.81 26.94 6.89
N VAL A 24 -10.00 28.00 6.93
CA VAL A 24 -8.67 28.03 6.28
C VAL A 24 -7.53 27.60 7.21
N GLY A 25 -7.77 27.41 8.51
CA GLY A 25 -6.70 27.29 9.49
C GLY A 25 -6.18 25.87 9.78
N CYS A 26 -6.73 24.80 9.17
CA CYS A 26 -6.35 23.44 9.56
C CYS A 26 -5.44 22.71 8.55
N THR A 27 -5.09 23.33 7.42
CA THR A 27 -4.33 22.67 6.36
C THR A 27 -2.97 23.29 6.06
N ASP A 28 -2.67 24.45 6.63
CA ASP A 28 -1.45 25.21 6.30
C ASP A 28 -0.14 24.46 6.62
N ASN A 29 -0.16 23.54 7.59
CA ASN A 29 1.01 22.75 7.98
C ASN A 29 0.80 21.24 7.76
N PHE A 30 -0.18 20.86 6.93
CA PHE A 30 -0.50 19.44 6.72
C PHE A 30 0.67 18.65 6.15
N GLU A 31 1.38 19.20 5.18
CA GLU A 31 2.56 18.56 4.57
C GLU A 31 3.72 18.46 5.58
N GLU A 32 3.98 19.53 6.33
CA GLU A 32 5.04 19.55 7.34
C GLU A 32 4.76 18.56 8.48
N LEU A 33 3.51 18.50 8.97
CA LEU A 33 3.09 17.58 10.04
C LEU A 33 3.05 16.12 9.60
N ASN A 34 2.85 15.85 8.33
CA ASN A 34 2.82 14.48 7.77
C ASN A 34 4.15 14.05 7.15
N THR A 35 5.14 14.92 7.09
CA THR A 35 6.47 14.55 6.64
C THR A 35 7.25 14.00 7.83
N ASP A 36 7.58 12.71 7.79
CA ASP A 36 8.46 12.12 8.80
C ASP A 36 9.90 12.64 8.58
N PRO A 37 10.47 13.40 9.52
CA PRO A 37 11.82 13.94 9.38
C PRO A 37 12.90 12.85 9.39
N TYR A 38 12.56 11.63 9.77
CA TYR A 38 13.44 10.46 9.78
C TYR A 38 13.21 9.52 8.59
N GLU A 39 12.18 9.77 7.79
CA GLU A 39 11.95 9.01 6.57
C GLU A 39 13.04 9.32 5.54
N LEU A 40 13.73 8.29 5.11
CA LEU A 40 14.66 8.41 3.99
C LEU A 40 13.87 8.81 2.74
N ASN A 41 14.14 9.99 2.22
CA ASN A 41 13.57 10.39 0.94
C ASN A 41 13.95 9.34 -0.12
N PRO A 42 12.98 8.59 -0.66
CA PRO A 42 13.27 7.53 -1.62
C PRO A 42 14.00 8.07 -2.87
N ASP A 43 13.73 9.32 -3.24
CA ASP A 43 14.34 9.96 -4.42
C ASP A 43 15.83 10.32 -4.20
N ALA A 44 16.29 10.34 -2.95
CA ALA A 44 17.70 10.52 -2.61
C ALA A 44 18.50 9.22 -2.69
N LEU A 45 17.85 8.06 -2.80
CA LEU A 45 18.50 6.77 -2.92
C LEU A 45 18.76 6.42 -4.40
N PRO A 46 19.93 5.84 -4.73
CA PRO A 46 20.16 5.32 -6.07
C PRO A 46 19.16 4.20 -6.41
N PHE A 47 18.75 4.09 -7.67
CA PHE A 47 17.79 3.06 -8.11
C PHE A 47 18.21 1.65 -7.71
N SER A 48 19.50 1.34 -7.72
CA SER A 48 20.02 0.04 -7.28
C SER A 48 19.67 -0.30 -5.84
N ALA A 49 19.60 0.69 -4.94
CA ALA A 49 19.19 0.50 -3.56
C ALA A 49 17.67 0.36 -3.44
N GLN A 50 16.90 1.16 -4.17
CA GLN A 50 15.45 1.10 -4.20
C GLN A 50 14.92 -0.22 -4.81
N PHE A 51 15.71 -0.86 -5.64
CA PHE A 51 15.40 -2.13 -6.29
C PHE A 51 15.41 -3.32 -5.32
N GLN A 52 16.17 -3.24 -4.25
CA GLN A 52 16.35 -4.35 -3.32
C GLN A 52 15.05 -4.73 -2.61
N GLU A 53 14.23 -3.77 -2.27
CA GLU A 53 12.99 -4.02 -1.53
C GLU A 53 12.01 -4.88 -2.33
N PRO A 54 11.50 -4.48 -3.51
CA PRO A 54 10.59 -5.32 -4.28
C PRO A 54 11.19 -6.68 -4.65
N MET A 55 12.50 -6.76 -4.93
CA MET A 55 13.18 -8.02 -5.18
C MET A 55 13.18 -8.94 -3.97
N SER A 56 13.35 -8.40 -2.78
CA SER A 56 13.32 -9.20 -1.56
C SER A 56 11.95 -9.82 -1.29
N TYR A 57 10.87 -9.12 -1.66
CA TYR A 57 9.51 -9.60 -1.46
C TYR A 57 9.02 -10.58 -2.55
N VAL A 58 9.65 -10.59 -3.73
CA VAL A 58 9.30 -11.54 -4.81
C VAL A 58 9.44 -12.99 -4.35
N TYR A 59 10.44 -13.30 -3.57
CA TYR A 59 10.68 -14.64 -3.05
C TYR A 59 10.10 -14.87 -1.65
N ALA A 60 9.38 -13.88 -1.10
CA ALA A 60 8.88 -13.91 0.27
C ALA A 60 9.94 -14.41 1.29
N PRO A 61 11.15 -13.79 1.32
CA PRO A 61 12.31 -14.35 2.02
C PRO A 61 12.18 -14.29 3.54
N GLN A 62 11.27 -13.49 4.05
CA GLN A 62 10.98 -13.49 5.48
C GLN A 62 10.30 -14.80 5.85
N GLN A 63 10.82 -15.45 6.85
CA GLN A 63 10.35 -16.76 7.31
C GLN A 63 8.81 -16.82 7.46
N ASN A 64 8.20 -15.79 8.02
CA ASN A 64 6.76 -15.74 8.20
C ASN A 64 6.00 -15.56 6.86
N LEU A 65 6.51 -14.75 5.95
CA LEU A 65 5.87 -14.53 4.64
C LEU A 65 5.90 -15.81 3.79
N PHE A 66 7.03 -16.51 3.74
CA PHE A 66 7.12 -17.79 3.06
C PHE A 66 6.15 -18.81 3.65
N GLN A 67 6.05 -18.87 4.95
CA GLN A 67 5.13 -19.76 5.64
C GLN A 67 3.67 -19.45 5.27
N TYR A 68 3.25 -18.20 5.34
CA TYR A 68 1.86 -17.81 5.05
C TYR A 68 1.52 -17.92 3.57
N CYS A 69 2.42 -17.48 2.70
CA CYS A 69 2.15 -17.47 1.27
C CYS A 69 2.19 -18.88 0.65
N PHE A 70 3.14 -19.71 1.07
CA PHE A 70 3.38 -21.01 0.44
C PHE A 70 3.00 -22.17 1.37
N SER A 71 3.66 -22.35 2.50
CA SER A 71 3.55 -23.56 3.27
C SER A 71 2.18 -23.83 3.88
N LEU A 72 1.51 -22.78 4.40
CA LEU A 72 0.18 -22.90 5.01
C LEU A 72 -0.97 -22.69 4.02
N ASN A 73 -0.68 -22.41 2.77
CA ASN A 73 -1.64 -22.19 1.72
C ASN A 73 -1.38 -23.09 0.52
N ILE A 74 -0.51 -22.71 -0.39
CA ILE A 74 -0.28 -23.40 -1.66
C ILE A 74 0.18 -24.85 -1.44
N ASP A 75 1.23 -25.06 -0.65
CA ASP A 75 1.80 -26.39 -0.43
C ASP A 75 0.83 -27.33 0.29
N LEU A 76 0.00 -26.79 1.18
CA LEU A 76 -0.98 -27.55 1.92
C LEU A 76 -2.13 -28.00 1.01
N PHE A 77 -2.67 -27.11 0.17
CA PHE A 77 -3.82 -27.41 -0.69
C PHE A 77 -3.42 -28.13 -1.99
N SER A 78 -2.18 -27.99 -2.45
CA SER A 78 -1.64 -28.79 -3.55
C SER A 78 -1.36 -30.24 -3.17
N GLY A 79 -1.40 -30.56 -1.88
CA GLY A 79 -1.14 -31.93 -1.37
C GLY A 79 0.33 -32.30 -1.22
N TYR A 80 1.26 -31.33 -1.37
CA TYR A 80 2.69 -31.58 -1.09
C TYR A 80 2.96 -31.75 0.39
N PHE A 81 2.20 -31.04 1.24
CA PHE A 81 2.27 -31.20 2.68
C PHE A 81 0.91 -31.60 3.25
N MET A 82 0.94 -32.25 4.39
CA MET A 82 -0.25 -32.66 5.12
C MET A 82 -0.15 -32.23 6.57
N THR A 83 -1.21 -31.64 7.08
CA THR A 83 -1.34 -31.38 8.52
C THR A 83 -1.99 -32.61 9.18
N PRO A 84 -1.41 -33.16 10.25
CA PRO A 84 -2.01 -34.28 10.97
C PRO A 84 -3.30 -33.88 11.70
N HIS A 85 -3.48 -32.62 11.95
CA HIS A 85 -4.67 -31.98 12.54
C HIS A 85 -4.72 -30.50 12.11
N ASN A 86 -5.90 -29.88 12.21
CA ASN A 86 -6.06 -28.47 11.85
C ASN A 86 -5.13 -27.56 12.64
N PHE A 87 -4.41 -26.72 11.91
CA PHE A 87 -3.51 -25.73 12.47
C PHE A 87 -4.12 -24.33 12.28
N ASN A 88 -4.46 -23.66 13.37
CA ASN A 88 -5.09 -22.32 13.35
C ASN A 88 -6.29 -22.21 12.40
N GLY A 89 -7.13 -23.24 12.32
CA GLY A 89 -8.29 -23.26 11.44
C GLY A 89 -7.98 -23.53 9.97
N SER A 90 -6.78 -23.99 9.65
CA SER A 90 -6.38 -24.42 8.31
C SER A 90 -6.08 -25.92 8.31
N GLY A 91 -6.60 -26.66 7.35
CA GLY A 91 -6.37 -28.08 7.18
C GLY A 91 -6.65 -28.52 5.75
N ASN A 92 -5.77 -29.35 5.18
CA ASN A 92 -5.95 -29.86 3.83
C ASN A 92 -6.95 -31.02 3.73
N VAL A 93 -7.25 -31.67 4.84
CA VAL A 93 -8.17 -32.82 4.87
C VAL A 93 -9.62 -32.41 4.62
N ASP A 94 -10.02 -31.27 5.15
CA ASP A 94 -11.36 -30.69 5.04
C ASP A 94 -11.41 -29.43 4.17
N TYR A 95 -10.30 -29.09 3.53
CA TYR A 95 -10.12 -27.85 2.75
C TYR A 95 -10.47 -26.58 3.53
N ALA A 96 -10.28 -26.59 4.84
CA ALA A 96 -10.51 -25.43 5.68
C ALA A 96 -9.46 -24.34 5.38
N LEU A 97 -9.95 -23.19 4.90
CA LEU A 97 -9.10 -22.06 4.57
C LEU A 97 -9.06 -21.05 5.71
N ASN A 98 -7.86 -20.75 6.18
CA ASN A 98 -7.66 -19.62 7.09
C ASN A 98 -7.54 -18.34 6.27
N ARG A 99 -8.50 -17.43 6.44
CA ARG A 99 -8.55 -16.15 5.72
C ARG A 99 -7.26 -15.32 5.89
N GLY A 100 -6.66 -15.33 7.07
CA GLY A 100 -5.42 -14.61 7.34
C GLY A 100 -4.25 -15.13 6.51
N PHE A 101 -4.14 -16.46 6.37
CA PHE A 101 -3.08 -17.07 5.58
C PHE A 101 -3.28 -16.83 4.08
N CYS A 102 -4.50 -16.97 3.58
CA CYS A 102 -4.82 -16.65 2.18
C CYS A 102 -4.59 -15.17 1.86
N GLY A 103 -4.88 -14.26 2.80
CA GLY A 103 -4.66 -12.82 2.63
C GLY A 103 -3.20 -12.42 2.54
N GLY A 104 -2.29 -13.19 3.16
CA GLY A 104 -0.86 -12.85 3.22
C GLY A 104 -0.19 -12.74 1.85
N MET A 105 -0.56 -13.57 0.88
CA MET A 105 -0.04 -13.47 -0.50
C MET A 105 -0.48 -12.16 -1.16
N TYR A 106 -1.76 -11.81 -1.05
CA TYR A 106 -2.28 -10.56 -1.60
C TYR A 106 -1.62 -9.34 -0.96
N GLU A 107 -1.47 -9.34 0.35
CA GLU A 107 -0.79 -8.28 1.08
C GLU A 107 0.65 -8.12 0.61
N ASN A 108 1.40 -9.21 0.52
CA ASN A 108 2.77 -9.20 0.03
C ASN A 108 2.88 -8.61 -1.38
N VAL A 109 2.04 -9.06 -2.32
CA VAL A 109 2.09 -8.61 -3.71
C VAL A 109 1.67 -7.15 -3.84
N TYR A 110 0.55 -6.76 -3.26
CA TYR A 110 0.01 -5.40 -3.47
C TYR A 110 0.75 -4.34 -2.66
N LEU A 111 1.05 -4.58 -1.38
CA LEU A 111 1.70 -3.58 -0.55
C LEU A 111 3.20 -3.47 -0.81
N HIS A 112 3.89 -4.59 -0.91
CA HIS A 112 5.35 -4.58 -0.97
C HIS A 112 5.91 -4.60 -2.40
N ILE A 113 5.26 -5.31 -3.32
CA ILE A 113 5.77 -5.40 -4.69
C ILE A 113 5.14 -4.33 -5.58
N PHE A 114 3.81 -4.31 -5.71
CA PHE A 114 3.14 -3.41 -6.66
C PHE A 114 3.30 -1.95 -6.30
N ASN A 115 3.13 -1.59 -5.05
CA ASN A 115 3.24 -0.21 -4.61
C ASN A 115 4.63 0.36 -4.90
N ASN A 116 5.68 -0.38 -4.53
CA ASN A 116 7.06 0.04 -4.74
C ASN A 116 7.46 0.05 -6.21
N THR A 117 7.15 -1.03 -6.95
CA THR A 117 7.49 -1.12 -8.36
C THR A 117 6.77 -0.10 -9.22
N ARG A 118 5.51 0.24 -8.92
CA ARG A 118 4.77 1.27 -9.64
C ARG A 118 5.45 2.63 -9.54
N ARG A 119 5.84 3.02 -8.32
CA ARG A 119 6.58 4.27 -8.08
C ARG A 119 7.92 4.27 -8.84
N LEU A 120 8.67 3.18 -8.75
CA LEU A 120 9.96 3.04 -9.43
C LEU A 120 9.84 3.09 -10.95
N ILE A 121 8.82 2.46 -11.53
CA ILE A 121 8.58 2.51 -12.99
C ILE A 121 8.40 3.97 -13.43
N THR A 122 7.53 4.72 -12.76
CA THR A 122 7.27 6.12 -13.09
C THR A 122 8.54 6.96 -13.00
N SER A 123 9.26 6.87 -11.89
CA SER A 123 10.50 7.62 -11.68
C SER A 123 11.60 7.25 -12.68
N CYS A 124 11.75 5.96 -13.01
CA CYS A 124 12.71 5.51 -14.02
C CYS A 124 12.37 6.02 -15.42
N GLU A 125 11.09 6.02 -15.80
CA GLU A 125 10.64 6.53 -17.10
C GLU A 125 10.86 8.04 -17.23
N GLU A 126 10.57 8.80 -16.20
CA GLU A 126 10.81 10.25 -16.17
C GLU A 126 12.30 10.61 -16.32
N GLN A 127 13.17 9.76 -15.80
CA GLN A 127 14.62 9.94 -15.89
C GLN A 127 15.28 9.24 -17.09
N GLY A 128 14.50 8.56 -17.94
CA GLY A 128 14.99 7.89 -19.15
C GLY A 128 15.64 6.52 -18.91
N PHE A 129 15.51 5.94 -17.72
CA PHE A 129 16.04 4.61 -17.37
C PHE A 129 15.06 3.48 -17.76
N THR A 130 14.81 3.33 -19.04
CA THR A 130 13.82 2.39 -19.57
C THR A 130 14.09 0.92 -19.23
N ASP A 131 15.36 0.55 -19.11
CA ASP A 131 15.76 -0.82 -18.77
C ASP A 131 15.32 -1.19 -17.34
N TYR A 132 15.54 -0.29 -16.38
CA TYR A 132 15.08 -0.48 -15.01
C TYR A 132 13.56 -0.52 -14.91
N ALA A 133 12.85 0.32 -15.66
CA ALA A 133 11.41 0.27 -15.74
C ALA A 133 10.91 -1.07 -16.30
N GLY A 134 11.59 -1.60 -17.33
CA GLY A 134 11.33 -2.92 -17.90
C GLY A 134 11.50 -4.06 -16.88
N MET A 135 12.59 -4.02 -16.11
CA MET A 135 12.83 -5.01 -15.04
C MET A 135 11.74 -4.99 -13.97
N MET A 136 11.27 -3.80 -13.57
CA MET A 136 10.16 -3.68 -12.60
C MET A 136 8.86 -4.25 -13.14
N ARG A 137 8.57 -4.11 -14.44
CA ARG A 137 7.39 -4.73 -15.06
C ARG A 137 7.47 -6.25 -15.09
N VAL A 138 8.66 -6.82 -15.29
CA VAL A 138 8.86 -8.26 -15.18
C VAL A 138 8.57 -8.76 -13.77
N ILE A 139 9.02 -8.04 -12.75
CA ILE A 139 8.71 -8.35 -11.34
C ILE A 139 7.20 -8.31 -11.09
N GLN A 140 6.50 -7.29 -11.60
CA GLN A 140 5.05 -7.20 -11.48
C GLN A 140 4.34 -8.37 -12.15
N ALA A 141 4.76 -8.74 -13.36
CA ALA A 141 4.18 -9.87 -14.08
C ALA A 141 4.35 -11.18 -13.31
N TYR A 142 5.55 -11.43 -12.78
CA TYR A 142 5.82 -12.59 -11.94
C TYR A 142 4.98 -12.59 -10.65
N ALA A 143 4.86 -11.46 -9.98
CA ALA A 143 4.07 -11.32 -8.77
C ALA A 143 2.56 -11.57 -9.02
N ILE A 144 2.02 -11.13 -10.16
CA ILE A 144 0.64 -11.43 -10.56
C ILE A 144 0.48 -12.92 -10.86
N GLN A 145 1.42 -13.52 -11.55
CA GLN A 145 1.39 -14.96 -11.81
C GLN A 145 1.28 -15.75 -10.51
N MET A 146 2.04 -15.39 -9.49
CA MET A 146 1.95 -16.02 -8.16
C MET A 146 0.55 -15.91 -7.50
N LEU A 147 -0.25 -14.90 -7.87
CA LEU A 147 -1.62 -14.74 -7.34
C LEU A 147 -2.67 -15.53 -8.12
N THR A 148 -2.38 -15.88 -9.37
CA THR A 148 -3.37 -16.46 -10.30
C THR A 148 -3.19 -17.94 -10.54
N ASP A 149 -2.00 -18.47 -10.32
CA ASP A 149 -1.66 -19.89 -10.51
C ASP A 149 -1.68 -20.65 -9.18
#